data_798f0380792da1e95242e9537f0994da
#
_entry.id   798f0380792da1e95242e9537f0994da
#
_cell.length_a   1.000
_cell.length_b   1.000
_cell.length_c   1.000
_cell.angle_alpha   90.00
_cell.angle_beta   90.00
_cell.angle_gamma   90.00
#
_symmetry.space_group_name_H-M   'P 1'
#
loop_
_entity.id
_entity.type
_entity.pdbx_description
1 polymer ?
#
loop_
_entity_poly.entity_id
_entity_poly.type
_entity_poly.pdbx_seq_one_letter_code
_entity_poly.pdbx_strand_id
1 'polypeptide(L)'
;VHTCEEFDFSKSPYWPDPESMIRKLHEKDIRLVLWQIPVYKKQGMDERVCRQLELDRENAVRKAFCVRKEDGSPYRIPEGNWFAGSMIPDFTNPETKKDWFGKRQYLLDMGVDGFKTDGGEFIYESDLLFSGGMTGAEAKNNYAQTYTGAYTQFLKEENVLFSRAGFAGAHRTPIHWGGDQQSENGELYSVLQAGLSAAMTGIPFWSFDIAGFAGPLPSPDLYRRATQLACFVPVMQWHSEPDGGQFKELMPGMDGNNERSPWNIAKAWNCPAFTDEMRFWHRLRMNLLPYLYSTALQCCREYRPMMRPLVYDWQQDPEAVRAEDEYMLGDSLLAAPLLQENQRIRSLWLPEGSWYGLFSHKKYEGGRR
;
A
#
# COMPACT_ATOMS: atom_id res chain seq x y z
N VAL A 1 -7.67 0.43 -13.45
CA VAL A 1 -8.18 -0.69 -14.23
C VAL A 1 -7.93 -0.38 -15.70
N HIS A 2 -7.11 -1.22 -16.36
CA HIS A 2 -6.96 -1.15 -17.81
C HIS A 2 -8.08 -1.98 -18.43
N THR A 3 -9.17 -1.32 -18.78
CA THR A 3 -10.15 -1.94 -19.69
C THR A 3 -9.68 -1.73 -21.11
N CYS A 4 -9.94 -2.69 -21.97
CA CYS A 4 -9.69 -2.56 -23.41
C CYS A 4 -10.80 -1.77 -24.13
N GLU A 5 -11.79 -1.31 -23.42
CA GLU A 5 -12.98 -0.64 -23.95
C GLU A 5 -12.91 0.88 -23.66
N GLU A 6 -12.11 1.60 -24.43
CA GLU A 6 -12.05 3.08 -24.43
C GLU A 6 -11.81 3.73 -23.03
N PHE A 7 -11.12 3.00 -22.11
CA PHE A 7 -10.96 3.36 -20.70
C PHE A 7 -12.29 3.44 -19.90
N ASP A 8 -13.38 3.00 -20.47
CA ASP A 8 -14.69 2.99 -19.84
C ASP A 8 -14.98 1.60 -19.27
N PHE A 9 -14.84 1.48 -17.98
CA PHE A 9 -15.03 0.22 -17.29
C PHE A 9 -16.49 -0.24 -17.26
N SER A 10 -17.47 0.66 -17.49
CA SER A 10 -18.88 0.32 -17.66
C SER A 10 -19.17 -0.43 -18.96
N LYS A 11 -18.27 -0.34 -19.94
CA LYS A 11 -18.37 -1.09 -21.20
C LYS A 11 -17.73 -2.47 -21.15
N SER A 12 -17.08 -2.82 -20.05
CA SER A 12 -16.45 -4.12 -19.87
C SER A 12 -17.50 -5.22 -19.64
N PRO A 13 -17.42 -6.37 -20.32
CA PRO A 13 -18.34 -7.49 -20.07
C PRO A 13 -18.20 -8.08 -18.67
N TYR A 14 -17.10 -7.80 -17.97
CA TYR A 14 -16.87 -8.22 -16.59
C TYR A 14 -17.58 -7.34 -15.56
N TRP A 15 -18.03 -6.14 -15.96
CA TRP A 15 -18.66 -5.15 -15.09
C TRP A 15 -19.95 -4.62 -15.75
N PRO A 16 -21.01 -5.44 -15.81
CA PRO A 16 -22.21 -5.11 -16.59
C PRO A 16 -22.99 -3.90 -16.05
N ASP A 17 -22.89 -3.61 -14.75
CA ASP A 17 -23.53 -2.47 -14.09
C ASP A 17 -22.66 -1.98 -12.91
N PRO A 18 -21.56 -1.27 -13.18
CA PRO A 18 -20.64 -0.82 -12.13
C PRO A 18 -21.26 0.24 -11.21
N GLU A 19 -22.14 1.11 -11.69
CA GLU A 19 -22.81 2.11 -10.85
C GLU A 19 -23.71 1.44 -9.81
N SER A 20 -24.48 0.44 -10.19
CA SER A 20 -25.31 -0.33 -9.26
C SER A 20 -24.45 -1.11 -8.27
N MET A 21 -23.31 -1.64 -8.70
CA MET A 21 -22.35 -2.30 -7.80
C MET A 21 -21.83 -1.32 -6.75
N ILE A 22 -21.35 -0.14 -7.15
CA ILE A 22 -20.83 0.88 -6.26
C ILE A 22 -21.90 1.32 -5.26
N ARG A 23 -23.10 1.62 -5.73
CA ARG A 23 -24.23 1.98 -4.85
C ARG A 23 -24.51 0.91 -3.81
N LYS A 24 -24.56 -0.37 -4.20
CA LYS A 24 -24.77 -1.50 -3.27
C LYS A 24 -23.63 -1.69 -2.27
N LEU A 25 -22.40 -1.33 -2.62
CA LEU A 25 -21.27 -1.28 -1.69
C LEU A 25 -21.49 -0.15 -0.67
N HIS A 26 -21.85 1.04 -1.14
CA HIS A 26 -22.13 2.21 -0.27
C HIS A 26 -23.30 1.96 0.69
N GLU A 27 -24.36 1.26 0.25
CA GLU A 27 -25.48 0.83 1.13
C GLU A 27 -25.02 -0.07 2.29
N LYS A 28 -23.82 -0.64 2.19
CA LYS A 28 -23.17 -1.47 3.23
C LYS A 28 -22.01 -0.77 3.92
N ASP A 29 -21.87 0.54 3.75
CA ASP A 29 -20.74 1.34 4.23
C ASP A 29 -19.37 0.86 3.72
N ILE A 30 -19.33 0.22 2.55
CA ILE A 30 -18.10 -0.22 1.89
C ILE A 30 -17.70 0.81 0.83
N ARG A 31 -16.47 1.32 0.90
CA ARG A 31 -15.89 2.25 -0.05
C ARG A 31 -15.09 1.51 -1.12
N LEU A 32 -15.17 1.98 -2.37
CA LEU A 32 -14.46 1.40 -3.50
C LEU A 32 -13.25 2.25 -3.88
N VAL A 33 -12.06 1.68 -3.73
CA VAL A 33 -10.79 2.27 -4.14
C VAL A 33 -10.23 1.47 -5.32
N LEU A 34 -9.92 2.12 -6.44
CA LEU A 34 -9.44 1.44 -7.64
C LEU A 34 -7.92 1.51 -7.79
N TRP A 35 -7.33 0.38 -8.15
CA TRP A 35 -5.89 0.28 -8.44
C TRP A 35 -5.50 1.08 -9.68
N GLN A 36 -4.38 1.78 -9.61
CA GLN A 36 -3.78 2.60 -10.67
C GLN A 36 -2.29 2.34 -10.79
N ILE A 37 -1.77 2.48 -12.00
CA ILE A 37 -0.34 2.40 -12.33
C ILE A 37 0.02 3.51 -13.34
N PRO A 38 1.14 4.24 -13.17
CA PRO A 38 1.50 5.36 -14.04
C PRO A 38 2.25 4.89 -15.29
N VAL A 39 1.57 4.12 -16.14
CA VAL A 39 2.14 3.64 -17.41
C VAL A 39 1.18 3.77 -18.58
N TYR A 40 1.71 4.10 -19.75
CA TYR A 40 1.11 3.81 -21.04
C TYR A 40 1.55 2.39 -21.42
N LYS A 41 0.73 1.41 -21.06
CA LYS A 41 1.08 -0.01 -21.05
C LYS A 41 1.46 -0.51 -22.46
N LYS A 42 2.57 -1.23 -22.58
CA LYS A 42 2.85 -2.08 -23.75
C LYS A 42 1.97 -3.32 -23.65
N GLN A 43 1.29 -3.65 -24.71
CA GLN A 43 0.50 -4.88 -24.77
C GLN A 43 1.41 -6.10 -24.78
N GLY A 44 1.13 -7.10 -23.95
CA GLY A 44 1.81 -8.40 -23.96
C GLY A 44 1.40 -9.25 -25.16
N MET A 45 2.25 -10.21 -25.56
CA MET A 45 1.98 -11.09 -26.69
C MET A 45 0.76 -12.01 -26.46
N ASP A 46 0.53 -12.41 -25.23
CA ASP A 46 -0.56 -13.30 -24.83
C ASP A 46 -1.83 -12.56 -24.37
N GLU A 47 -1.81 -11.22 -24.42
CA GLU A 47 -2.96 -10.42 -24.05
C GLU A 47 -3.92 -10.24 -25.23
N ARG A 48 -5.23 -10.21 -24.96
CA ARG A 48 -6.23 -9.81 -25.94
C ARG A 48 -5.85 -8.47 -26.56
N VAL A 49 -5.83 -8.39 -27.90
CA VAL A 49 -5.52 -7.14 -28.63
C VAL A 49 -6.45 -6.02 -28.17
N CYS A 50 -5.85 -4.94 -27.70
CA CYS A 50 -6.57 -3.77 -27.22
C CYS A 50 -6.14 -2.53 -28.04
N ARG A 51 -6.91 -2.20 -29.04
CA ARG A 51 -6.67 -1.05 -29.91
C ARG A 51 -6.55 0.27 -29.11
N GLN A 52 -7.32 0.39 -28.02
CA GLN A 52 -7.30 1.60 -27.20
C GLN A 52 -5.94 1.84 -26.52
N LEU A 53 -5.26 0.77 -26.08
CA LEU A 53 -3.91 0.89 -25.52
C LEU A 53 -2.91 1.41 -26.57
N GLU A 54 -2.99 0.93 -27.81
CA GLU A 54 -2.12 1.39 -28.88
C GLU A 54 -2.38 2.87 -29.21
N LEU A 55 -3.65 3.26 -29.38
CA LEU A 55 -4.03 4.66 -29.62
C LEU A 55 -3.57 5.58 -28.48
N ASP A 56 -3.65 5.14 -27.25
CA ASP A 56 -3.21 5.91 -26.09
C ASP A 56 -1.69 6.12 -26.11
N ARG A 57 -0.94 5.06 -26.44
CA ARG A 57 0.52 5.12 -26.61
C ARG A 57 0.94 6.04 -27.75
N GLU A 58 0.31 5.93 -28.90
CA GLU A 58 0.55 6.81 -30.07
C GLU A 58 0.26 8.27 -29.72
N ASN A 59 -0.85 8.54 -29.03
CA ASN A 59 -1.19 9.87 -28.55
C ASN A 59 -0.17 10.41 -27.55
N ALA A 60 0.29 9.57 -26.61
CA ALA A 60 1.30 9.95 -25.62
C ALA A 60 2.62 10.38 -26.29
N VAL A 61 3.05 9.67 -27.33
CA VAL A 61 4.24 10.05 -28.11
C VAL A 61 4.00 11.34 -28.91
N ARG A 62 2.90 11.39 -29.70
CA ARG A 62 2.60 12.50 -30.60
C ARG A 62 2.41 13.83 -29.84
N LYS A 63 1.78 13.79 -28.68
CA LYS A 63 1.47 14.97 -27.86
C LYS A 63 2.52 15.25 -26.77
N ALA A 64 3.59 14.45 -26.72
CA ALA A 64 4.62 14.57 -25.70
C ALA A 64 4.12 14.43 -24.26
N PHE A 65 3.22 13.48 -24.03
CA PHE A 65 2.66 13.19 -22.71
C PHE A 65 3.51 12.21 -21.88
N CYS A 66 4.47 11.54 -22.53
CA CYS A 66 5.40 10.63 -21.84
C CYS A 66 6.78 11.27 -21.65
N VAL A 67 7.53 10.76 -20.67
CA VAL A 67 8.92 11.10 -20.42
C VAL A 67 9.78 10.75 -21.65
N ARG A 68 10.81 11.52 -21.93
CA ARG A 68 11.67 11.40 -23.12
C ARG A 68 13.13 11.21 -22.76
N LYS A 69 13.87 10.66 -23.69
CA LYS A 69 15.34 10.67 -23.72
C LYS A 69 15.86 11.98 -24.33
N GLU A 70 17.16 12.24 -24.19
CA GLU A 70 17.82 13.44 -24.76
C GLU A 70 17.65 13.55 -26.27
N ASP A 71 17.58 12.44 -27.00
CA ASP A 71 17.36 12.41 -28.44
C ASP A 71 15.90 12.68 -28.86
N GLY A 72 15.03 12.98 -27.89
CA GLY A 72 13.61 13.23 -28.09
C GLY A 72 12.73 11.99 -28.24
N SER A 73 13.31 10.79 -28.25
CA SER A 73 12.56 9.52 -28.27
C SER A 73 11.83 9.28 -26.95
N PRO A 74 10.69 8.56 -26.96
CA PRO A 74 10.00 8.23 -25.72
C PRO A 74 10.83 7.27 -24.86
N TYR A 75 10.97 7.59 -23.57
CA TYR A 75 11.52 6.66 -22.60
C TYR A 75 10.61 5.43 -22.46
N ARG A 76 11.23 4.27 -22.43
CA ARG A 76 10.57 2.97 -22.20
C ARG A 76 11.20 2.28 -21.00
N ILE A 77 10.37 1.72 -20.14
CA ILE A 77 10.84 0.90 -19.02
C ILE A 77 11.72 -0.21 -19.57
N PRO A 78 12.98 -0.38 -19.08
CA PRO A 78 13.91 -1.36 -19.59
C PRO A 78 13.41 -2.79 -19.42
N GLU A 79 13.87 -3.70 -20.28
CA GLU A 79 13.58 -5.14 -20.19
C GLU A 79 14.05 -5.70 -18.83
N GLY A 80 13.36 -6.73 -18.34
CA GLY A 80 13.58 -7.32 -17.01
C GLY A 80 12.92 -6.58 -15.84
N ASN A 81 12.26 -5.45 -16.10
CA ASN A 81 11.53 -4.72 -15.08
C ASN A 81 10.02 -4.89 -15.27
N TRP A 82 9.27 -4.63 -14.20
CA TRP A 82 7.83 -4.62 -14.24
C TRP A 82 7.31 -3.60 -15.27
N PHE A 83 6.36 -3.96 -16.09
CA PHE A 83 5.87 -3.18 -17.23
C PHE A 83 6.94 -2.85 -18.31
N ALA A 84 7.97 -3.69 -18.50
CA ALA A 84 9.00 -3.50 -19.53
C ALA A 84 8.42 -3.08 -20.89
N GLY A 85 9.08 -2.11 -21.55
CA GLY A 85 8.66 -1.55 -22.84
C GLY A 85 7.45 -0.60 -22.79
N SER A 86 6.82 -0.43 -21.64
CA SER A 86 5.80 0.60 -21.42
C SER A 86 6.44 1.98 -21.26
N MET A 87 5.67 3.04 -21.54
CA MET A 87 6.11 4.41 -21.33
C MET A 87 5.46 4.97 -20.06
N ILE A 88 6.09 5.95 -19.43
CA ILE A 88 5.57 6.59 -18.23
C ILE A 88 5.04 8.00 -18.53
N PRO A 89 3.92 8.43 -17.92
CA PRO A 89 3.40 9.78 -18.08
C PRO A 89 4.35 10.81 -17.48
N ASP A 90 4.52 11.93 -18.18
CA ASP A 90 5.20 13.09 -17.63
C ASP A 90 4.21 13.97 -16.86
N PHE A 91 4.07 13.71 -15.56
CA PHE A 91 3.18 14.53 -14.71
C PHE A 91 3.72 15.92 -14.37
N THR A 92 4.89 16.31 -14.87
CA THR A 92 5.33 17.71 -14.84
C THR A 92 4.66 18.54 -15.94
N ASN A 93 4.11 17.88 -16.99
CA ASN A 93 3.38 18.50 -18.06
C ASN A 93 1.88 18.66 -17.69
N PRO A 94 1.34 19.90 -17.64
CA PRO A 94 -0.07 20.13 -17.34
C PRO A 94 -1.05 19.46 -18.33
N GLU A 95 -0.69 19.39 -19.61
CA GLU A 95 -1.55 18.74 -20.61
C GLU A 95 -1.58 17.22 -20.45
N THR A 96 -0.49 16.60 -19.99
CA THR A 96 -0.48 15.19 -19.59
C THR A 96 -1.44 14.95 -18.43
N LYS A 97 -1.40 15.78 -17.39
CA LYS A 97 -2.34 15.67 -16.25
C LYS A 97 -3.78 15.79 -16.71
N LYS A 98 -4.08 16.79 -17.57
CA LYS A 98 -5.42 17.01 -18.09
C LYS A 98 -5.94 15.80 -18.89
N ASP A 99 -5.13 15.22 -19.78
CA ASP A 99 -5.51 14.03 -20.56
C ASP A 99 -5.66 12.81 -19.65
N TRP A 100 -4.71 12.60 -18.73
CA TRP A 100 -4.68 11.46 -17.83
C TRP A 100 -5.89 11.44 -16.89
N PHE A 101 -6.19 12.55 -16.25
CA PHE A 101 -7.30 12.65 -15.30
C PHE A 101 -8.66 12.83 -15.99
N GLY A 102 -8.69 13.41 -17.18
CA GLY A 102 -9.91 13.44 -17.99
C GLY A 102 -10.44 12.04 -18.31
N LYS A 103 -9.56 11.05 -18.46
CA LYS A 103 -9.92 9.64 -18.66
C LYS A 103 -10.35 8.91 -17.37
N ARG A 104 -10.29 9.58 -16.22
CA ARG A 104 -10.58 9.01 -14.89
C ARG A 104 -11.71 9.72 -14.16
N GLN A 105 -12.08 10.90 -14.63
CA GLN A 105 -13.11 11.71 -13.99
C GLN A 105 -14.43 10.93 -13.87
N TYR A 106 -14.84 10.21 -14.92
CA TYR A 106 -16.07 9.42 -14.93
C TYR A 106 -16.13 8.38 -13.80
N LEU A 107 -14.98 7.87 -13.30
CA LEU A 107 -14.92 6.93 -12.19
C LEU A 107 -15.38 7.60 -10.89
N LEU A 108 -14.91 8.82 -10.65
CA LEU A 108 -15.34 9.62 -9.50
C LEU A 108 -16.82 10.03 -9.63
N ASP A 109 -17.24 10.40 -10.84
CA ASP A 109 -18.63 10.76 -11.12
C ASP A 109 -19.59 9.57 -10.92
N MET A 110 -19.10 8.34 -11.15
CA MET A 110 -19.82 7.08 -10.91
C MET A 110 -19.88 6.69 -9.42
N GLY A 111 -19.09 7.35 -8.56
CA GLY A 111 -19.07 7.13 -7.12
C GLY A 111 -17.86 6.34 -6.59
N VAL A 112 -16.79 6.16 -7.39
CA VAL A 112 -15.53 5.59 -6.88
C VAL A 112 -14.95 6.50 -5.81
N ASP A 113 -14.57 5.93 -4.66
CA ASP A 113 -14.18 6.69 -3.47
C ASP A 113 -12.70 7.09 -3.47
N GLY A 114 -11.89 6.57 -4.39
CA GLY A 114 -10.48 6.92 -4.47
C GLY A 114 -9.63 5.97 -5.27
N PHE A 115 -8.32 6.11 -5.12
CA PHE A 115 -7.35 5.33 -5.88
C PHE A 115 -6.24 4.74 -5.02
N LYS A 116 -5.87 3.48 -5.32
CA LYS A 116 -4.63 2.85 -4.88
C LYS A 116 -3.58 3.04 -5.97
N THR A 117 -2.64 3.96 -5.76
CA THR A 117 -1.58 4.31 -6.71
C THR A 117 -0.36 3.41 -6.48
N ASP A 118 -0.21 2.45 -7.38
CA ASP A 118 0.88 1.49 -7.36
C ASP A 118 2.00 1.90 -8.31
N GLY A 119 3.21 1.35 -8.13
CA GLY A 119 4.38 1.74 -8.90
C GLY A 119 4.86 3.16 -8.57
N GLY A 120 5.51 3.80 -9.54
CA GLY A 120 6.10 5.12 -9.39
C GLY A 120 7.63 5.10 -9.31
N GLU A 121 8.24 3.91 -9.27
CA GLU A 121 9.68 3.68 -9.20
C GLU A 121 10.29 3.30 -10.58
N PHE A 122 9.73 3.84 -11.67
CA PHE A 122 10.05 3.43 -13.04
C PHE A 122 11.18 4.23 -13.70
N ILE A 123 11.93 5.04 -12.96
CA ILE A 123 13.03 5.85 -13.49
C ILE A 123 14.35 5.12 -13.30
N TYR A 124 14.81 4.46 -14.35
CA TYR A 124 16.05 3.68 -14.33
C TYR A 124 17.25 4.39 -14.97
N GLU A 125 17.00 5.38 -15.82
CA GLU A 125 18.02 6.14 -16.55
C GLU A 125 18.16 7.55 -15.98
N SER A 126 19.34 8.17 -16.11
CA SER A 126 19.63 9.49 -15.54
C SER A 126 19.52 10.64 -16.56
N ASP A 127 19.56 10.32 -17.84
CA ASP A 127 19.56 11.21 -19.00
C ASP A 127 18.15 11.43 -19.59
N LEU A 128 17.12 11.31 -18.73
CA LEU A 128 15.75 11.55 -19.13
C LEU A 128 15.37 13.01 -18.99
N LEU A 129 14.43 13.45 -19.84
CA LEU A 129 13.91 14.81 -19.87
C LEU A 129 12.42 14.83 -19.57
N PHE A 130 12.05 15.72 -18.66
CA PHE A 130 10.68 16.04 -18.29
C PHE A 130 10.33 17.44 -18.77
N SER A 131 9.09 17.65 -19.17
CA SER A 131 8.62 18.95 -19.67
C SER A 131 8.78 20.10 -18.66
N GLY A 132 8.72 19.79 -17.37
CA GLY A 132 8.96 20.74 -16.28
C GLY A 132 10.44 21.00 -15.97
N GLY A 133 11.38 20.49 -16.77
CA GLY A 133 12.82 20.72 -16.61
C GLY A 133 13.52 19.76 -15.64
N MET A 134 12.80 18.84 -15.01
CA MET A 134 13.39 17.79 -14.16
C MET A 134 14.19 16.80 -15.03
N THR A 135 15.36 16.42 -14.58
CA THR A 135 16.21 15.40 -15.21
C THR A 135 15.87 13.99 -14.70
N GLY A 136 16.31 12.94 -15.41
CA GLY A 136 16.15 11.56 -14.93
C GLY A 136 16.85 11.31 -13.61
N ALA A 137 18.02 11.93 -13.38
CA ALA A 137 18.74 11.84 -12.12
C ALA A 137 17.92 12.37 -10.93
N GLU A 138 17.27 13.52 -11.10
CA GLU A 138 16.37 14.11 -10.10
C GLU A 138 15.08 13.29 -9.95
N ALA A 139 14.58 12.76 -11.06
CA ALA A 139 13.34 12.02 -11.11
C ALA A 139 13.41 10.63 -10.44
N LYS A 140 14.59 10.02 -10.29
CA LYS A 140 14.73 8.69 -9.65
C LYS A 140 13.95 8.56 -8.35
N ASN A 141 13.96 9.59 -7.54
CA ASN A 141 13.19 9.65 -6.30
C ASN A 141 11.94 10.56 -6.43
N ASN A 142 12.08 11.71 -7.11
CA ASN A 142 11.02 12.72 -7.16
C ASN A 142 9.81 12.31 -8.00
N TYR A 143 9.96 11.36 -8.94
CA TYR A 143 8.84 10.91 -9.77
C TYR A 143 7.70 10.31 -8.95
N ALA A 144 8.01 9.54 -7.91
CA ALA A 144 7.01 9.01 -6.99
C ALA A 144 6.11 10.12 -6.43
N GLN A 145 6.72 11.21 -5.93
CA GLN A 145 5.99 12.36 -5.40
C GLN A 145 5.27 13.16 -6.50
N THR A 146 5.84 13.28 -7.69
CA THR A 146 5.22 13.95 -8.84
C THR A 146 3.95 13.22 -9.25
N TYR A 147 4.00 11.88 -9.28
CA TYR A 147 2.88 11.00 -9.58
C TYR A 147 1.79 11.08 -8.51
N THR A 148 2.11 10.78 -7.27
CA THR A 148 1.13 10.78 -6.17
C THR A 148 0.56 12.17 -5.91
N GLY A 149 1.39 13.22 -6.03
CA GLY A 149 0.96 14.61 -5.92
C GLY A 149 -0.01 15.03 -7.03
N ALA A 150 0.13 14.49 -8.25
CA ALA A 150 -0.83 14.74 -9.31
C ALA A 150 -2.21 14.12 -8.98
N TYR A 151 -2.25 12.92 -8.40
CA TYR A 151 -3.49 12.31 -7.90
C TYR A 151 -4.09 13.09 -6.72
N THR A 152 -3.26 13.55 -5.77
CA THR A 152 -3.73 14.41 -4.66
C THR A 152 -4.39 15.67 -5.16
N GLN A 153 -3.86 16.30 -6.23
CA GLN A 153 -4.46 17.49 -6.85
C GLN A 153 -5.76 17.21 -7.60
N PHE A 154 -5.90 16.00 -8.13
CA PHE A 154 -7.09 15.57 -8.85
C PHE A 154 -8.25 15.18 -7.94
N LEU A 155 -7.95 14.58 -6.80
CA LEU A 155 -8.92 14.10 -5.84
C LEU A 155 -9.49 15.24 -5.00
N LYS A 156 -10.73 15.06 -4.52
CA LYS A 156 -11.36 15.93 -3.53
C LYS A 156 -11.00 15.46 -2.11
N GLU A 157 -11.32 16.28 -1.11
CA GLU A 157 -11.02 15.97 0.30
C GLU A 157 -11.66 14.68 0.80
N GLU A 158 -12.84 14.32 0.29
CA GLU A 158 -13.56 13.09 0.66
C GLU A 158 -12.99 11.83 0.02
N ASN A 159 -12.11 11.94 -0.97
CA ASN A 159 -11.55 10.79 -1.67
C ASN A 159 -10.29 10.26 -0.99
N VAL A 160 -10.07 8.96 -1.13
CA VAL A 160 -8.91 8.26 -0.57
C VAL A 160 -7.80 8.12 -1.60
N LEU A 161 -6.57 8.46 -1.20
CA LEU A 161 -5.37 8.11 -1.93
C LEU A 161 -4.50 7.18 -1.09
N PHE A 162 -4.20 6.01 -1.64
CA PHE A 162 -3.42 4.95 -1.01
C PHE A 162 -2.24 4.59 -1.92
N SER A 163 -1.01 4.89 -1.52
CA SER A 163 0.16 4.87 -2.40
C SER A 163 1.26 3.94 -1.91
N ARG A 164 2.00 3.35 -2.86
CA ARG A 164 3.20 2.55 -2.57
C ARG A 164 4.45 3.43 -2.51
N ALA A 165 4.77 4.07 -3.62
CA ALA A 165 5.98 4.86 -3.74
C ALA A 165 5.89 6.18 -2.97
N GLY A 166 7.01 6.59 -2.38
CA GLY A 166 7.13 7.85 -1.67
C GLY A 166 8.57 8.33 -1.61
N PHE A 167 8.75 9.65 -1.48
CA PHE A 167 10.02 10.32 -1.24
C PHE A 167 9.78 11.61 -0.45
N ALA A 168 10.68 12.59 -0.53
CA ALA A 168 10.50 13.88 0.12
C ALA A 168 9.16 14.51 -0.26
N GLY A 169 8.31 14.77 0.72
CA GLY A 169 6.94 15.26 0.52
C GLY A 169 5.85 14.16 0.53
N ALA A 170 6.21 12.88 0.69
CA ALA A 170 5.26 11.75 0.72
C ALA A 170 4.20 11.87 1.83
N HIS A 171 4.49 12.60 2.92
CA HIS A 171 3.51 12.91 3.97
C HIS A 171 2.23 13.63 3.44
N ARG A 172 2.28 14.21 2.25
CA ARG A 172 1.10 14.81 1.58
C ARG A 172 0.17 13.77 0.98
N THR A 173 0.63 12.53 0.84
CA THR A 173 -0.18 11.37 0.47
C THR A 173 -0.40 10.58 1.75
N PRO A 174 -1.60 10.55 2.32
CA PRO A 174 -1.77 10.18 3.73
C PRO A 174 -1.51 8.71 4.01
N ILE A 175 -1.82 7.81 3.09
CA ILE A 175 -1.77 6.37 3.32
C ILE A 175 -0.71 5.73 2.42
N HIS A 176 0.21 4.97 3.02
CA HIS A 176 1.22 4.19 2.31
C HIS A 176 1.23 2.73 2.79
N TRP A 177 1.65 1.82 1.91
CA TRP A 177 1.94 0.42 2.28
C TRP A 177 3.33 0.00 1.84
N GLY A 178 3.81 -1.09 2.44
CA GLY A 178 5.18 -1.57 2.29
C GLY A 178 5.52 -2.26 0.98
N GLY A 179 4.61 -2.30 0.00
CA GLY A 179 4.84 -3.00 -1.27
C GLY A 179 4.58 -4.52 -1.18
N ASP A 180 5.24 -5.28 -2.03
CA ASP A 180 4.97 -6.70 -2.30
C ASP A 180 5.90 -7.60 -1.48
N GLN A 181 5.68 -7.72 -0.16
CA GLN A 181 6.49 -8.56 0.71
C GLN A 181 6.32 -10.05 0.39
N GLN A 182 7.39 -10.81 0.58
CA GLN A 182 7.33 -12.27 0.59
C GLN A 182 6.68 -12.79 1.89
N SER A 183 6.10 -13.99 1.83
CA SER A 183 5.48 -14.63 2.99
C SER A 183 6.53 -15.28 3.89
N GLU A 184 7.38 -14.46 4.51
CA GLU A 184 8.50 -14.88 5.34
C GLU A 184 8.56 -14.12 6.66
N ASN A 185 9.13 -14.74 7.70
CA ASN A 185 9.23 -14.11 9.02
C ASN A 185 10.13 -12.86 9.02
N GLY A 186 11.20 -12.88 8.23
CA GLY A 186 12.08 -11.71 8.05
C GLY A 186 11.36 -10.50 7.47
N GLU A 187 10.45 -10.74 6.53
CA GLU A 187 9.63 -9.69 5.92
C GLU A 187 8.66 -9.04 6.93
N LEU A 188 8.12 -9.82 7.88
CA LEU A 188 7.28 -9.27 8.94
C LEU A 188 8.04 -8.27 9.82
N TYR A 189 9.31 -8.54 10.11
CA TYR A 189 10.18 -7.59 10.80
C TYR A 189 10.46 -6.37 9.92
N SER A 190 10.80 -6.60 8.65
CA SER A 190 11.13 -5.54 7.69
C SER A 190 9.99 -4.53 7.50
N VAL A 191 8.73 -5.01 7.39
CA VAL A 191 7.58 -4.10 7.22
C VAL A 191 7.29 -3.28 8.48
N LEU A 192 7.56 -3.83 9.67
CA LEU A 192 7.49 -3.05 10.90
C LEU A 192 8.53 -1.93 10.90
N GLN A 193 9.80 -2.25 10.58
CA GLN A 193 10.89 -1.27 10.50
C GLN A 193 10.62 -0.19 9.44
N ALA A 194 10.12 -0.60 8.29
CA ALA A 194 9.72 0.32 7.23
C ALA A 194 8.61 1.28 7.70
N GLY A 195 7.60 0.76 8.41
CA GLY A 195 6.51 1.56 8.96
C GLY A 195 6.97 2.55 10.01
N LEU A 196 7.86 2.15 10.92
CA LEU A 196 8.45 3.04 11.93
C LEU A 196 9.34 4.12 11.29
N SER A 197 10.12 3.74 10.27
CA SER A 197 10.95 4.68 9.51
C SER A 197 10.08 5.68 8.72
N ALA A 198 9.03 5.20 8.06
CA ALA A 198 8.06 6.05 7.35
C ALA A 198 7.39 7.05 8.30
N ALA A 199 7.00 6.59 9.50
CA ALA A 199 6.45 7.46 10.54
C ALA A 199 7.41 8.60 10.92
N MET A 200 8.71 8.30 11.08
CA MET A 200 9.74 9.31 11.38
C MET A 200 9.95 10.32 10.25
N THR A 201 9.53 10.01 9.02
CA THR A 201 9.53 10.95 7.88
C THR A 201 8.23 11.73 7.74
N GLY A 202 7.27 11.53 8.67
CA GLY A 202 6.00 12.23 8.71
C GLY A 202 4.86 11.57 7.93
N ILE A 203 5.00 10.34 7.46
CA ILE A 203 3.91 9.57 6.85
C ILE A 203 2.93 9.15 7.98
N PRO A 204 1.68 9.62 7.96
CA PRO A 204 0.80 9.45 9.12
C PRO A 204 0.19 8.05 9.24
N PHE A 205 -0.11 7.40 8.10
CA PHE A 205 -0.84 6.14 8.08
C PHE A 205 -0.10 5.08 7.27
N TRP A 206 0.42 4.08 7.97
CA TRP A 206 1.14 2.96 7.40
C TRP A 206 0.29 1.71 7.29
N SER A 207 0.57 0.89 6.28
CA SER A 207 -0.04 -0.41 6.04
C SER A 207 0.98 -1.42 5.50
N PHE A 208 0.59 -2.68 5.52
CA PHE A 208 1.33 -3.78 4.86
C PHE A 208 0.35 -4.92 4.55
N ASP A 209 0.73 -5.78 3.61
CA ASP A 209 -0.06 -6.96 3.25
C ASP A 209 0.09 -8.04 4.33
N ILE A 210 -1.01 -8.39 4.99
CA ILE A 210 -1.00 -9.38 6.08
C ILE A 210 -0.41 -10.71 5.59
N ALA A 211 0.66 -11.14 6.25
CA ALA A 211 1.40 -12.36 5.97
C ALA A 211 2.09 -12.42 4.59
N GLY A 212 2.30 -11.26 3.98
CA GLY A 212 2.96 -11.11 2.69
C GLY A 212 2.00 -11.10 1.50
N PHE A 213 2.43 -10.45 0.43
CA PHE A 213 1.72 -10.37 -0.85
C PHE A 213 2.06 -11.57 -1.75
N ALA A 214 3.35 -11.90 -1.85
CA ALA A 214 3.93 -12.86 -2.78
C ALA A 214 4.63 -14.05 -2.07
N GLY A 215 5.16 -14.95 -2.86
CA GLY A 215 5.84 -16.15 -2.36
C GLY A 215 4.89 -17.28 -1.97
N PRO A 216 5.38 -18.30 -1.27
CA PRO A 216 4.58 -19.44 -0.86
C PRO A 216 3.44 -19.04 0.08
N LEU A 217 2.41 -19.89 0.15
CA LEU A 217 1.31 -19.67 1.07
C LEU A 217 1.83 -19.62 2.52
N PRO A 218 1.55 -18.55 3.28
CA PRO A 218 2.11 -18.38 4.62
C PRO A 218 1.66 -19.47 5.58
N SER A 219 2.54 -19.83 6.52
CA SER A 219 2.15 -20.71 7.61
C SER A 219 1.09 -20.06 8.51
N PRO A 220 0.25 -20.85 9.21
CA PRO A 220 -0.70 -20.30 10.18
C PRO A 220 -0.03 -19.49 11.29
N ASP A 221 1.22 -19.81 11.66
CA ASP A 221 1.97 -19.07 12.67
C ASP A 221 2.38 -17.67 12.17
N LEU A 222 2.92 -17.58 10.96
CA LEU A 222 3.24 -16.29 10.33
C LEU A 222 1.98 -15.45 10.14
N TYR A 223 0.91 -16.05 9.60
CA TYR A 223 -0.34 -15.33 9.37
C TYR A 223 -0.95 -14.78 10.66
N ARG A 224 -0.94 -15.59 11.75
CA ARG A 224 -1.39 -15.17 13.08
C ARG A 224 -0.65 -13.94 13.56
N ARG A 225 0.69 -13.97 13.55
CA ARG A 225 1.54 -12.86 14.02
C ARG A 225 1.38 -11.61 13.15
N ALA A 226 1.29 -11.78 11.84
CA ALA A 226 1.04 -10.67 10.92
C ALA A 226 -0.34 -10.04 11.18
N THR A 227 -1.39 -10.85 11.41
CA THR A 227 -2.73 -10.35 11.76
C THR A 227 -2.74 -9.63 13.10
N GLN A 228 -2.01 -10.15 14.10
CA GLN A 228 -1.85 -9.49 15.40
C GLN A 228 -1.18 -8.11 15.25
N LEU A 229 -0.07 -8.04 14.51
CA LEU A 229 0.58 -6.77 14.20
C LEU A 229 -0.36 -5.82 13.46
N ALA A 230 -1.07 -6.32 12.44
CA ALA A 230 -1.99 -5.53 11.64
C ALA A 230 -3.16 -4.93 12.43
N CYS A 231 -3.57 -5.55 13.55
CA CYS A 231 -4.56 -4.97 14.44
C CYS A 231 -4.10 -3.65 15.07
N PHE A 232 -2.79 -3.45 15.22
CA PHE A 232 -2.19 -2.32 15.92
C PHE A 232 -1.36 -1.41 15.01
N VAL A 233 -1.57 -1.46 13.70
CA VAL A 233 -1.04 -0.46 12.76
C VAL A 233 -2.17 0.47 12.28
N PRO A 234 -1.85 1.66 11.74
CA PRO A 234 -2.86 2.61 11.31
C PRO A 234 -3.89 2.04 10.33
N VAL A 235 -3.45 1.34 9.29
CA VAL A 235 -4.34 0.73 8.28
C VAL A 235 -4.12 -0.78 8.24
N MET A 236 -5.15 -1.54 8.56
CA MET A 236 -5.14 -2.99 8.46
C MET A 236 -5.51 -3.39 7.03
N GLN A 237 -4.59 -4.03 6.33
CA GLN A 237 -4.75 -4.41 4.92
C GLN A 237 -4.66 -5.92 4.77
N TRP A 238 -5.59 -6.45 4.01
CA TRP A 238 -5.56 -7.81 3.53
C TRP A 238 -5.48 -7.81 2.00
N HIS A 239 -4.37 -8.25 1.47
CA HIS A 239 -4.09 -8.28 0.04
C HIS A 239 -3.14 -9.41 -0.28
N SER A 240 -3.24 -9.97 -1.47
CA SER A 240 -2.34 -11.01 -1.96
C SER A 240 -2.28 -11.00 -3.48
N GLU A 241 -1.21 -11.55 -4.02
CA GLU A 241 -1.09 -11.77 -5.44
C GLU A 241 -2.20 -12.71 -5.93
N PRO A 242 -2.88 -12.39 -7.04
CA PRO A 242 -3.89 -13.26 -7.61
C PRO A 242 -3.28 -14.53 -8.19
N ASP A 243 -4.09 -15.55 -8.35
CA ASP A 243 -3.73 -16.76 -9.07
C ASP A 243 -3.16 -16.43 -10.47
N GLY A 244 -2.03 -17.05 -10.80
CA GLY A 244 -1.33 -16.79 -12.06
C GLY A 244 -0.65 -15.43 -12.16
N GLY A 245 -0.49 -14.70 -11.05
CA GLY A 245 0.19 -13.41 -10.98
C GLY A 245 1.67 -13.48 -11.39
N GLN A 246 2.33 -12.34 -11.27
CA GLN A 246 3.72 -12.16 -11.74
C GLN A 246 4.75 -13.06 -11.04
N PHE A 247 4.44 -13.59 -9.87
CA PHE A 247 5.32 -14.47 -9.09
C PHE A 247 4.93 -15.95 -9.16
N LYS A 248 4.10 -16.34 -10.10
CA LYS A 248 3.66 -17.75 -10.28
C LYS A 248 4.82 -18.74 -10.29
N GLU A 249 5.93 -18.37 -10.91
CA GLU A 249 7.12 -19.21 -10.99
C GLU A 249 7.82 -19.42 -9.63
N LEU A 250 7.61 -18.50 -8.68
CA LEU A 250 8.16 -18.57 -7.33
C LEU A 250 7.31 -19.41 -6.38
N MET A 251 6.19 -19.94 -6.85
CA MET A 251 5.22 -20.71 -6.04
C MET A 251 4.97 -22.11 -6.63
N PRO A 252 6.03 -22.95 -6.79
CA PRO A 252 5.85 -24.29 -7.32
C PRO A 252 4.98 -25.15 -6.38
N GLY A 253 4.02 -25.87 -6.95
CA GLY A 253 3.14 -26.78 -6.20
C GLY A 253 1.91 -26.11 -5.57
N MET A 254 1.70 -24.84 -5.78
CA MET A 254 0.43 -24.17 -5.51
C MET A 254 -0.43 -24.28 -6.75
N ASP A 255 -1.54 -24.98 -6.71
CA ASP A 255 -2.49 -25.18 -7.83
C ASP A 255 -3.13 -23.88 -8.33
N GLY A 256 -2.32 -22.86 -8.46
CA GLY A 256 -2.65 -21.54 -8.93
C GLY A 256 -3.40 -20.65 -7.93
N ASN A 257 -3.79 -21.12 -6.78
CA ASN A 257 -4.52 -20.34 -5.79
C ASN A 257 -3.58 -19.76 -4.72
N ASN A 258 -3.26 -18.48 -4.87
CA ASN A 258 -2.49 -17.70 -3.88
C ASN A 258 -3.39 -16.79 -3.02
N GLU A 259 -4.67 -17.04 -2.96
CA GLU A 259 -5.60 -16.28 -2.14
C GLU A 259 -5.34 -16.57 -0.65
N ARG A 260 -5.00 -15.53 0.10
CA ARG A 260 -4.58 -15.60 1.50
C ARG A 260 -5.69 -15.26 2.48
N SER A 261 -6.94 -15.63 2.18
CA SER A 261 -8.02 -15.49 3.15
C SER A 261 -7.82 -16.41 4.35
N PRO A 262 -8.33 -16.05 5.54
CA PRO A 262 -8.27 -16.92 6.73
C PRO A 262 -8.85 -18.32 6.50
N TRP A 263 -9.93 -18.42 5.71
CA TRP A 263 -10.56 -19.72 5.40
C TRP A 263 -9.74 -20.53 4.39
N ASN A 264 -9.06 -19.89 3.43
CA ASN A 264 -8.17 -20.60 2.53
C ASN A 264 -6.92 -21.12 3.26
N ILE A 265 -6.32 -20.33 4.14
CA ILE A 265 -5.22 -20.75 5.01
C ILE A 265 -5.68 -21.92 5.90
N ALA A 266 -6.84 -21.81 6.56
CA ALA A 266 -7.38 -22.89 7.39
C ALA A 266 -7.57 -24.20 6.62
N LYS A 267 -8.04 -24.12 5.37
CA LYS A 267 -8.21 -25.28 4.48
C LYS A 267 -6.86 -25.87 4.05
N ALA A 268 -5.96 -25.03 3.54
CA ALA A 268 -4.67 -25.47 3.01
C ALA A 268 -3.80 -26.17 4.08
N TRP A 269 -3.85 -25.71 5.32
CA TRP A 269 -3.09 -26.25 6.44
C TRP A 269 -3.88 -27.21 7.34
N ASN A 270 -5.11 -27.56 6.93
CA ASN A 270 -6.02 -28.44 7.71
C ASN A 270 -6.16 -28.02 9.19
N CYS A 271 -6.38 -26.73 9.43
CA CYS A 271 -6.52 -26.14 10.76
C CYS A 271 -7.82 -25.31 10.88
N PRO A 272 -8.99 -25.95 10.98
CA PRO A 272 -10.29 -25.27 10.92
C PRO A 272 -10.50 -24.23 12.03
N ALA A 273 -9.93 -24.42 13.21
CA ALA A 273 -10.00 -23.47 14.33
C ALA A 273 -9.32 -22.13 14.03
N PHE A 274 -8.44 -22.08 13.04
CA PHE A 274 -7.73 -20.87 12.63
C PHE A 274 -8.68 -19.75 12.17
N THR A 275 -9.77 -20.10 11.51
CA THR A 275 -10.78 -19.13 11.09
C THR A 275 -11.42 -18.40 12.28
N ASP A 276 -11.70 -19.08 13.37
CA ASP A 276 -12.27 -18.48 14.58
C ASP A 276 -11.25 -17.60 15.31
N GLU A 277 -9.99 -18.01 15.32
CA GLU A 277 -8.89 -17.18 15.83
C GLU A 277 -8.76 -15.87 15.04
N MET A 278 -8.76 -15.95 13.72
CA MET A 278 -8.70 -14.75 12.88
C MET A 278 -9.93 -13.87 13.07
N ARG A 279 -11.12 -14.44 13.23
CA ARG A 279 -12.34 -13.69 13.54
C ARG A 279 -12.20 -12.92 14.86
N PHE A 280 -11.56 -13.49 15.87
CA PHE A 280 -11.27 -12.78 17.11
C PHE A 280 -10.43 -11.51 16.87
N TRP A 281 -9.32 -11.62 16.12
CA TRP A 281 -8.44 -10.48 15.83
C TRP A 281 -9.13 -9.40 15.02
N HIS A 282 -9.89 -9.77 14.00
CA HIS A 282 -10.66 -8.82 13.21
C HIS A 282 -11.74 -8.11 14.04
N ARG A 283 -12.42 -8.82 14.93
CA ARG A 283 -13.37 -8.21 15.87
C ARG A 283 -12.67 -7.27 16.86
N LEU A 284 -11.50 -7.64 17.35
CA LEU A 284 -10.70 -6.74 18.18
C LEU A 284 -10.39 -5.43 17.42
N ARG A 285 -9.93 -5.54 16.18
CA ARG A 285 -9.68 -4.38 15.32
C ARG A 285 -10.92 -3.51 15.16
N MET A 286 -12.09 -4.11 14.93
CA MET A 286 -13.37 -3.36 14.85
C MET A 286 -13.69 -2.66 16.17
N ASN A 287 -13.47 -3.28 17.31
CA ASN A 287 -13.67 -2.67 18.62
C ASN A 287 -12.68 -1.52 18.91
N LEU A 288 -11.50 -1.52 18.27
CA LEU A 288 -10.52 -0.45 18.38
C LEU A 288 -10.86 0.77 17.48
N LEU A 289 -11.82 0.67 16.55
CA LEU A 289 -12.12 1.76 15.60
C LEU A 289 -12.38 3.11 16.26
N PRO A 290 -13.14 3.24 17.37
CA PRO A 290 -13.32 4.53 18.01
C PRO A 290 -12.01 5.16 18.50
N TYR A 291 -11.10 4.34 19.05
CA TYR A 291 -9.78 4.79 19.46
C TYR A 291 -8.93 5.19 18.24
N LEU A 292 -8.89 4.34 17.23
CA LEU A 292 -8.11 4.56 16.01
C LEU A 292 -8.57 5.83 15.27
N TYR A 293 -9.87 6.04 15.14
CA TYR A 293 -10.43 7.23 14.52
C TYR A 293 -10.09 8.50 15.29
N SER A 294 -10.27 8.47 16.61
CA SER A 294 -9.93 9.61 17.48
C SER A 294 -8.44 9.94 17.43
N THR A 295 -7.60 8.91 17.45
CA THR A 295 -6.14 9.04 17.33
C THR A 295 -5.74 9.60 15.96
N ALA A 296 -6.37 9.12 14.88
CA ALA A 296 -6.11 9.63 13.54
C ALA A 296 -6.45 11.12 13.42
N LEU A 297 -7.60 11.54 13.94
CA LEU A 297 -7.98 12.96 13.98
C LEU A 297 -6.99 13.81 14.78
N GLN A 298 -6.54 13.31 15.92
CA GLN A 298 -5.55 14.00 16.75
C GLN A 298 -4.22 14.12 16.00
N CYS A 299 -3.73 13.04 15.41
CA CYS A 299 -2.49 13.02 14.64
C CYS A 299 -2.52 14.00 13.46
N CYS A 300 -3.64 14.10 12.74
CA CYS A 300 -3.81 15.09 11.68
C CYS A 300 -3.78 16.54 12.18
N ARG A 301 -4.36 16.80 13.36
CA ARG A 301 -4.36 18.15 13.97
C ARG A 301 -3.00 18.56 14.51
N GLU A 302 -2.26 17.62 15.05
CA GLU A 302 -0.95 17.82 15.69
C GLU A 302 0.23 17.58 14.74
N TYR A 303 -0.03 17.15 13.51
CA TYR A 303 1.00 16.78 12.53
C TYR A 303 1.96 15.69 13.03
N ARG A 304 1.42 14.69 13.73
CA ARG A 304 2.15 13.57 14.31
C ARG A 304 1.77 12.27 13.61
N PRO A 305 2.72 11.33 13.42
CA PRO A 305 2.36 10.01 12.91
C PRO A 305 1.58 9.22 13.97
N MET A 306 0.64 8.40 13.51
CA MET A 306 -0.20 7.58 14.38
C MET A 306 0.59 6.42 15.02
N MET A 307 1.55 5.87 14.30
CA MET A 307 2.47 4.80 14.71
C MET A 307 3.86 5.39 14.95
N ARG A 308 4.39 5.29 16.18
CA ARG A 308 5.63 5.98 16.54
C ARG A 308 6.61 5.04 17.25
N PRO A 309 7.88 4.92 16.80
CA PRO A 309 8.89 4.22 17.57
C PRO A 309 9.06 4.90 18.94
N LEU A 310 9.46 4.14 19.97
CA LEU A 310 9.56 4.70 21.34
C LEU A 310 10.47 5.91 21.42
N VAL A 311 11.54 5.94 20.64
CA VAL A 311 12.47 7.10 20.57
C VAL A 311 11.78 8.41 20.16
N TYR A 312 10.63 8.36 19.49
CA TYR A 312 9.90 9.56 19.11
C TYR A 312 9.41 10.36 20.34
N ASP A 313 8.89 9.66 21.33
CA ASP A 313 8.33 10.27 22.54
C ASP A 313 9.36 10.28 23.73
N TRP A 314 10.35 9.37 23.74
CA TRP A 314 11.35 9.21 24.82
C TRP A 314 12.79 9.27 24.31
N GLN A 315 13.19 10.39 23.74
CA GLN A 315 14.51 10.59 23.12
C GLN A 315 15.68 10.52 24.09
N GLN A 316 15.42 10.80 25.37
CA GLN A 316 16.47 10.79 26.43
C GLN A 316 16.58 9.45 27.17
N ASP A 317 15.68 8.50 26.86
CA ASP A 317 15.70 7.16 27.44
C ASP A 317 16.53 6.22 26.55
N PRO A 318 17.70 5.74 27.02
CA PRO A 318 18.57 4.88 26.21
C PRO A 318 17.94 3.55 25.82
N GLU A 319 16.99 3.02 26.60
CA GLU A 319 16.30 1.78 26.27
C GLU A 319 15.20 2.02 25.23
N ALA A 320 14.51 3.15 25.30
CA ALA A 320 13.55 3.55 24.25
C ALA A 320 14.25 3.78 22.91
N VAL A 321 15.46 4.34 22.91
CA VAL A 321 16.30 4.53 21.72
C VAL A 321 16.72 3.18 21.09
N ARG A 322 16.92 2.15 21.92
CA ARG A 322 17.31 0.80 21.45
C ARG A 322 16.13 -0.09 21.08
N ALA A 323 14.91 0.31 21.42
CA ALA A 323 13.70 -0.47 21.17
C ALA A 323 13.28 -0.35 19.70
N GLU A 324 13.84 -1.21 18.84
CA GLU A 324 13.61 -1.17 17.39
C GLU A 324 12.25 -1.76 16.97
N ASP A 325 11.65 -2.61 17.78
CA ASP A 325 10.46 -3.40 17.47
C ASP A 325 9.29 -3.19 18.46
N GLU A 326 9.32 -2.05 19.12
CA GLU A 326 8.29 -1.57 20.03
C GLU A 326 7.85 -0.16 19.61
N TYR A 327 6.56 0.11 19.69
CA TYR A 327 6.05 1.40 19.25
C TYR A 327 4.75 1.79 19.94
N MET A 328 4.46 3.09 19.93
CA MET A 328 3.17 3.63 20.32
C MET A 328 2.24 3.67 19.11
N LEU A 329 1.01 3.20 19.29
CA LEU A 329 -0.11 3.47 18.40
C LEU A 329 -1.00 4.51 19.09
N GLY A 330 -0.93 5.76 18.67
CA GLY A 330 -1.49 6.88 19.41
C GLY A 330 -0.79 7.07 20.76
N ASP A 331 -1.48 7.69 21.71
CA ASP A 331 -0.87 8.05 23.01
C ASP A 331 -1.09 7.01 24.12
N SER A 332 -1.93 5.98 23.87
CA SER A 332 -2.34 5.06 24.94
C SER A 332 -2.01 3.60 24.71
N LEU A 333 -1.66 3.19 23.51
CA LEU A 333 -1.34 1.80 23.20
C LEU A 333 0.13 1.63 22.85
N LEU A 334 0.85 0.81 23.62
CA LEU A 334 2.18 0.32 23.28
C LEU A 334 2.03 -1.07 22.66
N ALA A 335 2.59 -1.26 21.48
CA ALA A 335 2.62 -2.53 20.77
C ALA A 335 4.04 -3.11 20.73
N ALA A 336 4.15 -4.38 21.07
CA ALA A 336 5.40 -5.13 21.08
C ALA A 336 5.17 -6.51 20.43
N PRO A 337 5.16 -6.59 19.09
CA PRO A 337 4.78 -7.81 18.38
C PRO A 337 5.80 -8.94 18.55
N LEU A 338 5.33 -10.18 18.42
CA LEU A 338 6.17 -11.37 18.29
C LEU A 338 6.53 -11.55 16.82
N LEU A 339 7.80 -11.36 16.45
CA LEU A 339 8.25 -11.29 15.06
C LEU A 339 8.98 -12.55 14.58
N GLN A 340 9.39 -13.43 15.51
CA GLN A 340 10.14 -14.65 15.19
C GLN A 340 9.22 -15.86 15.12
N GLU A 341 9.55 -16.80 14.27
CA GLU A 341 8.81 -18.06 14.15
C GLU A 341 8.73 -18.80 15.48
N ASN A 342 7.54 -19.32 15.80
CA ASN A 342 7.23 -20.03 17.03
C ASN A 342 7.53 -19.27 18.34
N GLN A 343 7.84 -17.97 18.26
CA GLN A 343 8.05 -17.14 19.44
C GLN A 343 6.77 -17.05 20.30
N ARG A 344 6.89 -17.25 21.61
CA ARG A 344 5.79 -17.19 22.57
C ARG A 344 5.97 -16.10 23.63
N ILE A 345 7.18 -15.70 23.88
CA ILE A 345 7.57 -14.74 24.92
C ILE A 345 8.62 -13.79 24.34
N ARG A 346 8.55 -12.56 24.75
CA ARG A 346 9.62 -11.57 24.56
C ARG A 346 9.74 -10.67 25.76
N SER A 347 10.92 -10.08 25.96
CA SER A 347 11.10 -8.91 26.81
C SER A 347 10.69 -7.66 26.04
N LEU A 348 10.17 -6.68 26.73
CA LEU A 348 9.83 -5.37 26.16
C LEU A 348 10.23 -4.26 27.15
N TRP A 349 10.51 -3.09 26.61
CA TRP A 349 10.75 -1.90 27.42
C TRP A 349 9.44 -1.17 27.68
N LEU A 350 9.11 -0.90 28.93
CA LEU A 350 8.02 -0.02 29.32
C LEU A 350 8.61 1.31 29.77
N PRO A 351 8.42 2.40 29.03
CA PRO A 351 8.80 3.73 29.49
C PRO A 351 8.21 4.08 30.85
N GLU A 352 8.78 5.06 31.55
CA GLU A 352 8.31 5.46 32.87
C GLU A 352 6.81 5.75 32.90
N GLY A 353 6.11 5.25 33.93
CA GLY A 353 4.66 5.38 34.07
C GLY A 353 3.99 4.09 34.47
N SER A 354 2.66 4.11 34.53
CA SER A 354 1.83 2.94 34.83
C SER A 354 1.21 2.37 33.57
N TRP A 355 1.41 1.10 33.32
CA TRP A 355 0.93 0.39 32.14
C TRP A 355 -0.06 -0.72 32.52
N TYR A 356 -0.98 -1.04 31.63
CA TYR A 356 -1.96 -2.11 31.85
C TYR A 356 -1.95 -3.05 30.64
N GLY A 357 -1.79 -4.35 30.89
CA GLY A 357 -1.90 -5.36 29.84
C GLY A 357 -3.30 -5.42 29.28
N LEU A 358 -3.45 -5.16 27.97
CA LEU A 358 -4.76 -5.10 27.29
C LEU A 358 -5.59 -6.39 27.49
N PHE A 359 -4.94 -7.55 27.51
CA PHE A 359 -5.62 -8.85 27.66
C PHE A 359 -5.57 -9.39 29.11
N SER A 360 -4.51 -9.07 29.85
CA SER A 360 -4.33 -9.58 31.22
C SER A 360 -4.98 -8.73 32.29
N HIS A 361 -5.27 -7.45 31.97
CA HIS A 361 -5.73 -6.41 32.90
C HIS A 361 -4.80 -6.19 34.11
N LYS A 362 -3.55 -6.71 34.01
CA LYS A 362 -2.56 -6.52 35.07
C LYS A 362 -1.86 -5.19 34.92
N LYS A 363 -1.57 -4.56 36.07
CA LYS A 363 -0.78 -3.35 36.13
C LYS A 363 0.71 -3.66 36.14
N TYR A 364 1.46 -2.85 35.41
CA TYR A 364 2.94 -2.88 35.35
C TYR A 364 3.47 -1.48 35.58
N GLU A 365 4.56 -1.38 36.34
CA GLU A 365 5.25 -0.12 36.49
C GLU A 365 6.37 -0.02 35.43
N GLY A 366 6.45 1.11 34.75
CA GLY A 366 7.45 1.37 33.72
C GLY A 366 8.83 1.70 34.27
N GLY A 367 9.77 2.11 33.40
CA GLY A 367 11.18 2.30 33.70
C GLY A 367 11.94 0.98 33.84
N ARG A 368 11.42 -0.12 33.24
CA ARG A 368 12.01 -1.47 33.34
C ARG A 368 11.60 -2.36 32.15
N ARG A 369 12.38 -3.42 31.96
CA ARG A 369 12.12 -4.54 31.06
C ARG A 369 11.40 -5.71 31.75
#